data_4e1665a79aa7e77ac49ee2909ce62e95
#
_entry.id   4e1665a79aa7e77ac49ee2909ce62e95
#
_cell.length_a   1.000
_cell.length_b   1.000
_cell.length_c   1.000
_cell.angle_alpha   90.00
_cell.angle_beta   90.00
_cell.angle_gamma   90.00
#
_symmetry.space_group_name_H-M   'P 1'
#
loop_
_entity.id
_entity.type
_entity.pdbx_description
1 polymer ?
#
loop_
_entity_poly.entity_id
_entity_poly.type
_entity_poly.pdbx_seq_one_letter_code
_entity_poly.pdbx_strand_id
1 'polypeptide(L)'
;WAVVNEHVIETALGYFLSPLGTMALGLFVLGERLTPLKRASIVCALAAIVVLTVSYGRLPWVAILLATSWTSYGFVKRRVALDAVTSLTGELLVLIVPALALVGLSFGRADGIPNEAVGIDWALVLGTGVITAAPLLLFAYAAKRVPFTVLGPANYLIPIINFLLGWLAFDEPLTHTRVVGFGLVWCALVLVTLDTVGAGAERARRQLLAR
;
A
#
# COMPACT_ATOMS: atom_id res chain seq x y z
N TRP A 1 3.70 -13.85 4.88
CA TRP A 1 5.11 -14.10 5.19
C TRP A 1 5.69 -13.02 6.10
N ALA A 2 5.55 -11.74 5.78
CA ALA A 2 6.16 -10.64 6.52
C ALA A 2 5.66 -10.54 7.97
N VAL A 3 4.36 -10.75 8.22
CA VAL A 3 3.77 -10.73 9.57
C VAL A 3 4.33 -11.87 10.42
N VAL A 4 4.38 -13.08 9.87
CA VAL A 4 4.86 -14.27 10.58
C VAL A 4 6.37 -14.22 10.86
N ASN A 5 7.12 -13.44 10.07
CA ASN A 5 8.59 -13.28 10.22
C ASN A 5 8.99 -11.93 10.82
N GLU A 6 8.09 -11.27 11.59
CA GLU A 6 8.36 -10.04 12.34
C GLU A 6 8.86 -8.87 11.47
N HIS A 7 8.26 -8.72 10.27
CA HIS A 7 8.57 -7.63 9.32
C HIS A 7 7.38 -6.66 9.15
N VAL A 8 6.53 -6.51 10.19
CA VAL A 8 5.31 -5.72 10.11
C VAL A 8 5.62 -4.23 9.88
N ILE A 9 6.61 -3.68 10.59
CA ILE A 9 7.04 -2.28 10.38
C ILE A 9 7.63 -2.09 8.97
N GLU A 10 8.34 -3.08 8.43
CA GLU A 10 8.86 -3.01 7.06
C GLU A 10 7.71 -3.04 6.02
N THR A 11 6.61 -3.74 6.28
CA THR A 11 5.41 -3.66 5.43
C THR A 11 4.75 -2.29 5.48
N ALA A 12 4.67 -1.68 6.66
CA ALA A 12 4.20 -0.31 6.81
C ALA A 12 5.00 0.67 5.94
N LEU A 13 6.33 0.55 5.95
CA LEU A 13 7.22 1.33 5.09
C LEU A 13 6.88 1.14 3.60
N GLY A 14 6.61 -0.09 3.16
CA GLY A 14 6.24 -0.38 1.78
C GLY A 14 4.97 0.35 1.34
N TYR A 15 3.94 0.35 2.17
CA TYR A 15 2.71 1.11 1.91
C TYR A 15 2.94 2.62 1.90
N PHE A 16 3.82 3.15 2.77
CA PHE A 16 4.20 4.56 2.73
C PHE A 16 4.97 4.94 1.46
N LEU A 17 5.80 4.06 0.95
CA LEU A 17 6.58 4.30 -0.28
C LEU A 17 5.74 4.20 -1.56
N SER A 18 4.59 3.53 -1.54
CA SER A 18 3.76 3.30 -2.73
C SER A 18 3.30 4.59 -3.44
N PRO A 19 2.83 5.65 -2.77
CA PRO A 19 2.52 6.93 -3.43
C PRO A 19 3.73 7.56 -4.10
N LEU A 20 4.91 7.41 -3.49
CA LEU A 20 6.18 7.92 -4.03
C LEU A 20 6.62 7.12 -5.25
N GLY A 21 6.43 5.81 -5.23
CA GLY A 21 6.60 4.92 -6.39
C GLY A 21 5.69 5.32 -7.56
N THR A 22 4.43 5.65 -7.26
CA THR A 22 3.48 6.13 -8.27
C THR A 22 3.94 7.45 -8.91
N MET A 23 4.49 8.38 -8.13
CA MET A 23 5.05 9.62 -8.65
C MET A 23 6.32 9.38 -9.48
N ALA A 24 7.19 8.47 -9.04
CA ALA A 24 8.37 8.08 -9.80
C ALA A 24 7.98 7.49 -11.17
N LEU A 25 6.94 6.65 -11.19
CA LEU A 25 6.39 6.09 -12.42
C LEU A 25 5.81 7.20 -13.34
N GLY A 26 5.08 8.16 -12.78
CA GLY A 26 4.60 9.36 -13.48
C GLY A 26 5.74 10.13 -14.14
N LEU A 27 6.83 10.35 -13.42
CA LEU A 27 8.01 11.03 -13.94
C LEU A 27 8.72 10.25 -15.04
N PHE A 28 9.12 8.99 -14.76
CA PHE A 28 10.01 8.22 -15.63
C PHE A 28 9.29 7.56 -16.80
N VAL A 29 8.02 7.17 -16.62
CA VAL A 29 7.26 6.43 -17.66
C VAL A 29 6.30 7.33 -18.42
N LEU A 30 5.65 8.28 -17.72
CA LEU A 30 4.66 9.16 -18.33
C LEU A 30 5.23 10.54 -18.72
N GLY A 31 6.48 10.85 -18.37
CA GLY A 31 7.12 12.13 -18.65
C GLY A 31 6.45 13.33 -17.93
N GLU A 32 5.77 13.08 -16.81
CA GLU A 32 5.08 14.14 -16.06
C GLU A 32 6.08 15.10 -15.42
N ARG A 33 5.80 16.40 -15.46
CA ARG A 33 6.60 17.40 -14.76
C ARG A 33 6.28 17.39 -13.27
N LEU A 34 7.30 17.20 -12.45
CA LEU A 34 7.16 17.25 -11.00
C LEU A 34 7.25 18.69 -10.50
N THR A 35 6.36 19.04 -9.58
CA THR A 35 6.45 20.27 -8.80
C THR A 35 7.67 20.22 -7.86
N PRO A 36 8.16 21.36 -7.35
CA PRO A 36 9.25 21.38 -6.38
C PRO A 36 8.95 20.55 -5.13
N LEU A 37 7.71 20.58 -4.63
CA LEU A 37 7.28 19.80 -3.46
C LEU A 37 7.34 18.29 -3.74
N LYS A 38 6.92 17.82 -4.92
CA LYS A 38 7.05 16.42 -5.32
C LYS A 38 8.50 15.98 -5.44
N ARG A 39 9.39 16.84 -5.97
CA ARG A 39 10.83 16.52 -6.00
C ARG A 39 11.40 16.40 -4.59
N ALA A 40 11.08 17.35 -3.70
CA ALA A 40 11.51 17.29 -2.31
C ALA A 40 11.01 16.02 -1.61
N SER A 41 9.77 15.60 -1.85
CA SER A 41 9.22 14.36 -1.28
C SER A 41 9.96 13.12 -1.75
N ILE A 42 10.36 13.04 -3.03
CA ILE A 42 11.18 11.93 -3.55
C ILE A 42 12.55 11.91 -2.87
N VAL A 43 13.19 13.06 -2.69
CA VAL A 43 14.48 13.15 -1.99
C VAL A 43 14.35 12.67 -0.55
N CYS A 44 13.31 13.11 0.17
CA CYS A 44 13.03 12.63 1.54
C CYS A 44 12.81 11.10 1.58
N ALA A 45 12.11 10.55 0.60
CA ALA A 45 11.88 9.11 0.52
C ALA A 45 13.17 8.32 0.27
N LEU A 46 14.01 8.79 -0.65
CA LEU A 46 15.32 8.17 -0.90
C LEU A 46 16.21 8.24 0.35
N ALA A 47 16.24 9.39 1.02
CA ALA A 47 16.96 9.54 2.28
C ALA A 47 16.44 8.58 3.35
N ALA A 48 15.12 8.40 3.46
CA ALA A 48 14.51 7.43 4.38
C ALA A 48 14.96 5.99 4.08
N ILE A 49 14.96 5.59 2.81
CA ILE A 49 15.43 4.25 2.40
C ILE A 49 16.89 4.05 2.81
N VAL A 50 17.75 5.05 2.58
CA VAL A 50 19.17 4.97 2.97
C VAL A 50 19.31 4.83 4.49
N VAL A 51 18.65 5.69 5.26
CA VAL A 51 18.69 5.66 6.74
C VAL A 51 18.20 4.33 7.27
N LEU A 52 17.08 3.81 6.74
CA LEU A 52 16.53 2.53 7.16
C LEU A 52 17.40 1.35 6.73
N THR A 53 18.01 1.40 5.53
CA THR A 53 18.98 0.38 5.09
C THR A 53 20.14 0.28 6.06
N VAL A 54 20.69 1.41 6.51
CA VAL A 54 21.75 1.44 7.50
C VAL A 54 21.26 0.90 8.85
N SER A 55 20.05 1.27 9.27
CA SER A 55 19.45 0.82 10.54
C SER A 55 19.20 -0.69 10.59
N TYR A 56 18.71 -1.27 9.47
CA TYR A 56 18.46 -2.70 9.38
C TYR A 56 19.71 -3.53 9.11
N GLY A 57 20.83 -2.89 8.74
CA GLY A 57 22.04 -3.56 8.25
C GLY A 57 21.84 -4.31 6.94
N ARG A 58 20.68 -4.13 6.29
CA ARG A 58 20.28 -4.73 5.01
C ARG A 58 19.27 -3.84 4.30
N LEU A 59 19.19 -3.99 2.99
CA LEU A 59 18.15 -3.29 2.22
C LEU A 59 16.74 -3.73 2.70
N PRO A 60 15.80 -2.79 2.93
CA PRO A 60 14.42 -3.13 3.31
C PRO A 60 13.65 -3.68 2.09
N TRP A 61 14.01 -4.89 1.67
CA TRP A 61 13.53 -5.50 0.43
C TRP A 61 12.02 -5.77 0.45
N VAL A 62 11.43 -6.08 1.61
CA VAL A 62 9.99 -6.27 1.77
C VAL A 62 9.25 -4.97 1.43
N ALA A 63 9.72 -3.84 1.96
CA ALA A 63 9.14 -2.53 1.68
C ALA A 63 9.23 -2.17 0.19
N ILE A 64 10.41 -2.39 -0.42
CA ILE A 64 10.65 -2.09 -1.83
C ILE A 64 9.78 -2.98 -2.73
N LEU A 65 9.69 -4.28 -2.43
CA LEU A 65 8.87 -5.23 -3.17
C LEU A 65 7.38 -4.84 -3.10
N LEU A 66 6.87 -4.53 -1.90
CA LEU A 66 5.49 -4.09 -1.72
C LEU A 66 5.20 -2.79 -2.46
N ALA A 67 6.07 -1.77 -2.31
CA ALA A 67 5.89 -0.49 -2.99
C ALA A 67 5.90 -0.66 -4.51
N THR A 68 6.81 -1.45 -5.06
CA THR A 68 6.95 -1.68 -6.49
C THR A 68 5.75 -2.48 -7.02
N SER A 69 5.35 -3.53 -6.32
CA SER A 69 4.20 -4.36 -6.69
C SER A 69 2.91 -3.55 -6.70
N TRP A 70 2.64 -2.79 -5.62
CA TRP A 70 1.45 -1.96 -5.51
C TRP A 70 1.40 -0.84 -6.56
N THR A 71 2.54 -0.20 -6.79
CA THR A 71 2.68 0.85 -7.83
C THR A 71 2.43 0.29 -9.23
N SER A 72 3.00 -0.88 -9.53
CA SER A 72 2.82 -1.56 -10.82
C SER A 72 1.37 -1.99 -11.02
N TYR A 73 0.75 -2.55 -9.98
CA TYR A 73 -0.67 -2.89 -10.00
C TYR A 73 -1.55 -1.66 -10.29
N GLY A 74 -1.34 -0.57 -9.57
CA GLY A 74 -2.09 0.68 -9.79
C GLY A 74 -1.89 1.25 -11.20
N PHE A 75 -0.68 1.14 -11.76
CA PHE A 75 -0.38 1.57 -13.11
C PHE A 75 -1.11 0.73 -14.17
N VAL A 76 -1.06 -0.60 -14.05
CA VAL A 76 -1.78 -1.51 -14.95
C VAL A 76 -3.29 -1.28 -14.84
N LYS A 77 -3.80 -1.17 -13.61
CA LYS A 77 -5.23 -0.93 -13.34
C LYS A 77 -5.76 0.35 -13.99
N ARG A 78 -4.97 1.42 -14.04
CA ARG A 78 -5.34 2.67 -14.74
C ARG A 78 -5.47 2.52 -16.25
N ARG A 79 -4.84 1.54 -16.87
CA ARG A 79 -4.90 1.26 -18.31
C ARG A 79 -6.06 0.34 -18.69
N VAL A 80 -6.64 -0.35 -17.73
CA VAL A 80 -7.79 -1.25 -17.95
C VAL A 80 -9.07 -0.42 -17.97
N ALA A 81 -9.76 -0.43 -19.10
CA ALA A 81 -11.00 0.32 -19.35
C ALA A 81 -12.24 -0.39 -18.75
N LEU A 82 -12.11 -1.00 -17.57
CA LEU A 82 -13.21 -1.64 -16.85
C LEU A 82 -13.56 -0.86 -15.58
N ASP A 83 -14.81 -0.93 -15.15
CA ASP A 83 -15.20 -0.40 -13.84
C ASP A 83 -14.58 -1.21 -12.70
N ALA A 84 -14.54 -0.64 -11.49
CA ALA A 84 -13.82 -1.23 -10.36
C ALA A 84 -14.32 -2.63 -9.99
N VAL A 85 -15.64 -2.86 -10.03
CA VAL A 85 -16.25 -4.14 -9.67
C VAL A 85 -15.93 -5.20 -10.72
N THR A 86 -16.16 -4.89 -12.00
CA THR A 86 -15.86 -5.81 -13.11
C THR A 86 -14.40 -6.18 -13.18
N SER A 87 -13.51 -5.20 -13.00
CA SER A 87 -12.06 -5.45 -12.97
C SER A 87 -11.66 -6.36 -11.81
N LEU A 88 -12.17 -6.12 -10.59
CA LEU A 88 -11.88 -6.96 -9.43
C LEU A 88 -12.43 -8.37 -9.62
N THR A 89 -13.65 -8.51 -10.15
CA THR A 89 -14.26 -9.81 -10.45
C THR A 89 -13.41 -10.59 -11.46
N GLY A 90 -12.94 -9.94 -12.53
CA GLY A 90 -12.07 -10.57 -13.52
C GLY A 90 -10.74 -11.04 -12.91
N GLU A 91 -10.14 -10.24 -12.04
CA GLU A 91 -8.92 -10.62 -11.31
C GLU A 91 -9.14 -11.85 -10.43
N LEU A 92 -10.25 -11.88 -9.68
CA LEU A 92 -10.60 -13.03 -8.84
C LEU A 92 -10.88 -14.29 -9.65
N LEU A 93 -11.55 -14.18 -10.80
CA LEU A 93 -11.79 -15.32 -11.69
C LEU A 93 -10.49 -15.90 -12.26
N VAL A 94 -9.51 -15.06 -12.58
CA VAL A 94 -8.19 -15.52 -13.03
C VAL A 94 -7.41 -16.17 -11.89
N LEU A 95 -7.49 -15.61 -10.67
CA LEU A 95 -6.77 -16.09 -9.50
C LEU A 95 -7.37 -17.36 -8.89
N ILE A 96 -8.63 -17.70 -9.18
CA ILE A 96 -9.28 -18.89 -8.60
C ILE A 96 -8.56 -20.20 -8.98
N VAL A 97 -8.05 -20.28 -10.20
CA VAL A 97 -7.33 -21.49 -10.68
C VAL A 97 -6.02 -21.71 -9.92
N PRO A 98 -5.08 -20.74 -9.87
CA PRO A 98 -3.87 -20.92 -9.08
C PRO A 98 -4.17 -21.03 -7.57
N ALA A 99 -5.20 -20.37 -7.04
CA ALA A 99 -5.58 -20.52 -5.64
C ALA A 99 -6.05 -21.94 -5.31
N LEU A 100 -6.91 -22.53 -6.15
CA LEU A 100 -7.35 -23.92 -5.99
C LEU A 100 -6.20 -24.89 -6.13
N ALA A 101 -5.25 -24.65 -7.04
CA ALA A 101 -4.05 -25.46 -7.17
C ALA A 101 -3.19 -25.41 -5.91
N LEU A 102 -2.97 -24.23 -5.33
CA LEU A 102 -2.22 -24.07 -4.07
C LEU A 102 -2.92 -24.75 -2.89
N VAL A 103 -4.23 -24.61 -2.78
CA VAL A 103 -5.03 -25.32 -1.77
C VAL A 103 -4.90 -26.83 -1.98
N GLY A 104 -5.06 -27.32 -3.21
CA GLY A 104 -4.90 -28.75 -3.53
C GLY A 104 -3.52 -29.29 -3.17
N LEU A 105 -2.46 -28.54 -3.45
CA LEU A 105 -1.10 -28.90 -3.06
C LEU A 105 -0.89 -28.91 -1.54
N SER A 106 -1.61 -28.06 -0.80
CA SER A 106 -1.52 -28.02 0.66
C SER A 106 -2.14 -29.25 1.34
N PHE A 107 -3.11 -29.93 0.70
CA PHE A 107 -3.62 -31.21 1.19
C PHE A 107 -2.59 -32.35 1.16
N GLY A 108 -1.60 -32.27 0.26
CA GLY A 108 -0.52 -33.24 0.15
C GLY A 108 0.64 -33.01 1.12
N ARG A 109 0.63 -31.93 1.90
CA ARG A 109 1.68 -31.59 2.86
C ARG A 109 1.22 -31.90 4.28
N ALA A 110 2.09 -32.53 5.08
CA ALA A 110 1.79 -32.84 6.48
C ALA A 110 1.51 -31.57 7.33
N ASP A 111 2.21 -30.47 7.02
CA ASP A 111 2.10 -29.15 7.63
C ASP A 111 1.09 -28.23 6.92
N GLY A 112 0.29 -28.79 6.02
CA GLY A 112 -0.69 -28.01 5.26
C GLY A 112 -1.91 -27.60 6.11
N ILE A 113 -2.40 -26.37 5.94
CA ILE A 113 -3.60 -25.85 6.64
C ILE A 113 -4.76 -26.86 6.65
N PRO A 114 -5.10 -27.56 5.54
CA PRO A 114 -6.21 -28.52 5.56
C PRO A 114 -6.02 -29.70 6.51
N ASN A 115 -4.78 -30.05 6.85
CA ASN A 115 -4.47 -31.19 7.71
C ASN A 115 -4.32 -30.79 9.19
N GLU A 116 -3.91 -29.55 9.44
CA GLU A 116 -3.70 -29.02 10.80
C GLU A 116 -4.91 -28.26 11.35
N ALA A 117 -5.73 -27.65 10.47
CA ALA A 117 -6.87 -26.84 10.88
C ALA A 117 -7.97 -27.69 11.54
N VAL A 118 -8.35 -27.34 12.75
CA VAL A 118 -9.39 -28.02 13.53
C VAL A 118 -10.47 -27.03 13.95
N GLY A 119 -11.73 -27.37 13.72
CA GLY A 119 -12.87 -26.64 14.26
C GLY A 119 -12.85 -25.13 13.89
N ILE A 120 -12.44 -24.29 14.84
CA ILE A 120 -12.43 -22.83 14.70
C ILE A 120 -11.47 -22.34 13.60
N ASP A 121 -10.40 -23.07 13.33
CA ASP A 121 -9.40 -22.66 12.33
C ASP A 121 -10.02 -22.59 10.92
N TRP A 122 -10.92 -23.53 10.61
CA TRP A 122 -11.66 -23.49 9.36
C TRP A 122 -12.57 -22.28 9.26
N ALA A 123 -13.22 -21.89 10.36
CA ALA A 123 -14.03 -20.68 10.38
C ALA A 123 -13.17 -19.42 10.19
N LEU A 124 -11.97 -19.38 10.76
CA LEU A 124 -11.01 -18.30 10.56
C LEU A 124 -10.51 -18.25 9.11
N VAL A 125 -10.12 -19.39 8.54
CA VAL A 125 -9.67 -19.47 7.14
C VAL A 125 -10.76 -19.02 6.17
N LEU A 126 -11.98 -19.51 6.33
CA LEU A 126 -13.13 -19.09 5.49
C LEU A 126 -13.49 -17.63 5.76
N GLY A 127 -13.38 -17.17 7.00
CA GLY A 127 -13.63 -15.79 7.41
C GLY A 127 -12.68 -14.78 6.74
N THR A 128 -11.44 -15.17 6.40
CA THR A 128 -10.47 -14.29 5.73
C THR A 128 -11.01 -13.73 4.41
N GLY A 129 -11.78 -14.52 3.65
CA GLY A 129 -12.41 -14.09 2.42
C GLY A 129 -13.39 -12.93 2.64
N VAL A 130 -14.25 -13.04 3.66
CA VAL A 130 -15.22 -11.98 4.01
C VAL A 130 -14.51 -10.74 4.55
N ILE A 131 -13.55 -10.94 5.47
CA ILE A 131 -12.76 -9.85 6.07
C ILE A 131 -11.97 -9.09 5.01
N THR A 132 -11.55 -9.75 3.94
CA THR A 132 -10.85 -9.09 2.82
C THR A 132 -11.82 -8.46 1.82
N ALA A 133 -12.87 -9.16 1.44
CA ALA A 133 -13.79 -8.69 0.41
C ALA A 133 -14.63 -7.48 0.86
N ALA A 134 -15.09 -7.46 2.13
CA ALA A 134 -15.95 -6.40 2.63
C ALA A 134 -15.29 -5.02 2.59
N PRO A 135 -14.05 -4.81 3.11
CA PRO A 135 -13.36 -3.52 2.98
C PRO A 135 -13.07 -3.13 1.52
N LEU A 136 -12.73 -4.09 0.66
CA LEU A 136 -12.47 -3.80 -0.76
C LEU A 136 -13.73 -3.31 -1.48
N LEU A 137 -14.89 -3.93 -1.21
CA LEU A 137 -16.17 -3.47 -1.75
C LEU A 137 -16.57 -2.11 -1.20
N LEU A 138 -16.40 -1.87 0.11
CA LEU A 138 -16.65 -0.58 0.73
C LEU A 138 -15.76 0.51 0.13
N PHE A 139 -14.47 0.20 -0.07
CA PHE A 139 -13.54 1.11 -0.72
C PHE A 139 -13.96 1.42 -2.17
N ALA A 140 -14.31 0.40 -2.96
CA ALA A 140 -14.78 0.58 -4.33
C ALA A 140 -16.06 1.42 -4.39
N TYR A 141 -16.95 1.23 -3.42
CA TYR A 141 -18.19 2.03 -3.28
C TYR A 141 -17.88 3.49 -2.90
N ALA A 142 -16.98 3.70 -1.92
CA ALA A 142 -16.56 5.02 -1.47
C ALA A 142 -15.82 5.78 -2.58
N ALA A 143 -14.96 5.11 -3.35
CA ALA A 143 -14.18 5.71 -4.44
C ALA A 143 -15.03 6.35 -5.53
N LYS A 144 -16.29 5.89 -5.70
CA LYS A 144 -17.25 6.48 -6.64
C LYS A 144 -18.02 7.68 -6.07
N ARG A 145 -18.03 7.89 -4.76
CA ARG A 145 -18.88 8.86 -4.07
C ARG A 145 -18.12 9.92 -3.28
N VAL A 146 -16.94 9.56 -2.84
CA VAL A 146 -16.10 10.43 -2.01
C VAL A 146 -15.05 11.11 -2.89
N PRO A 147 -14.85 12.43 -2.79
CA PRO A 147 -13.80 13.13 -3.52
C PRO A 147 -12.42 12.54 -3.22
N PHE A 148 -11.57 12.41 -4.24
CA PHE A 148 -10.20 11.88 -4.08
C PHE A 148 -9.34 12.70 -3.10
N THR A 149 -9.67 13.96 -2.89
CA THR A 149 -9.04 14.82 -1.86
C THR A 149 -9.26 14.33 -0.44
N VAL A 150 -10.32 13.55 -0.19
CA VAL A 150 -10.63 12.91 1.10
C VAL A 150 -10.13 11.47 1.12
N LEU A 151 -10.33 10.75 0.01
CA LEU A 151 -9.96 9.33 -0.09
C LEU A 151 -8.43 9.13 -0.08
N GLY A 152 -7.68 10.04 -0.71
CA GLY A 152 -6.22 9.99 -0.73
C GLY A 152 -5.60 9.99 0.67
N PRO A 153 -5.86 11.00 1.51
CA PRO A 153 -5.41 11.03 2.90
C PRO A 153 -5.89 9.84 3.74
N ALA A 154 -7.12 9.33 3.50
CA ALA A 154 -7.63 8.16 4.22
C ALA A 154 -6.79 6.89 3.99
N ASN A 155 -6.18 6.74 2.81
CA ASN A 155 -5.29 5.62 2.52
C ASN A 155 -4.01 5.61 3.36
N TYR A 156 -3.59 6.76 3.94
CA TYR A 156 -2.44 6.80 4.84
C TYR A 156 -2.73 6.24 6.23
N LEU A 157 -4.00 6.00 6.58
CA LEU A 157 -4.35 5.29 7.82
C LEU A 157 -3.80 3.87 7.84
N ILE A 158 -3.78 3.18 6.69
CA ILE A 158 -3.32 1.80 6.60
C ILE A 158 -1.87 1.65 7.07
N PRO A 159 -0.89 2.38 6.49
CA PRO A 159 0.49 2.27 6.94
C PRO A 159 0.72 2.81 8.37
N ILE A 160 -0.07 3.79 8.81
CA ILE A 160 0.01 4.27 10.21
C ILE A 160 -0.43 3.15 11.17
N ILE A 161 -1.55 2.49 10.88
CA ILE A 161 -2.05 1.37 11.70
C ILE A 161 -1.03 0.22 11.67
N ASN A 162 -0.48 -0.14 10.51
CA ASN A 162 0.53 -1.19 10.41
C ASN A 162 1.81 -0.85 11.20
N PHE A 163 2.26 0.40 11.16
CA PHE A 163 3.40 0.86 11.96
C PHE A 163 3.12 0.70 13.47
N LEU A 164 1.93 1.15 13.90
CA LEU A 164 1.52 1.03 15.31
C LEU A 164 1.37 -0.43 15.73
N LEU A 165 0.80 -1.28 14.88
CA LEU A 165 0.70 -2.72 15.15
C LEU A 165 2.07 -3.37 15.30
N GLY A 166 3.01 -3.10 14.39
CA GLY A 166 4.37 -3.62 14.47
C GLY A 166 5.05 -3.22 15.79
N TRP A 167 4.89 -1.96 16.18
CA TRP A 167 5.50 -1.46 17.42
C TRP A 167 4.78 -1.95 18.69
N LEU A 168 3.42 -1.85 18.74
CA LEU A 168 2.67 -2.06 19.99
C LEU A 168 2.19 -3.51 20.18
N ALA A 169 1.91 -4.23 19.09
CA ALA A 169 1.36 -5.59 19.15
C ALA A 169 2.40 -6.67 18.87
N PHE A 170 3.42 -6.36 18.05
CA PHE A 170 4.48 -7.29 17.70
C PHE A 170 5.82 -6.96 18.37
N ASP A 171 5.85 -5.97 19.27
CA ASP A 171 7.03 -5.56 20.03
C ASP A 171 8.30 -5.32 19.16
N GLU A 172 8.11 -4.93 17.88
CA GLU A 172 9.23 -4.65 17.00
C GLU A 172 10.02 -3.44 17.53
N PRO A 173 11.36 -3.56 17.70
CA PRO A 173 12.16 -2.53 18.32
C PRO A 173 12.23 -1.25 17.48
N LEU A 174 11.83 -0.11 18.07
CA LEU A 174 11.98 1.22 17.48
C LEU A 174 13.32 1.82 17.91
N THR A 175 14.35 1.62 17.08
CA THR A 175 15.63 2.31 17.27
C THR A 175 15.51 3.78 16.83
N HIS A 176 16.37 4.65 17.38
CA HIS A 176 16.41 6.07 16.97
C HIS A 176 16.54 6.24 15.46
N THR A 177 17.33 5.40 14.80
CA THR A 177 17.52 5.44 13.35
C THR A 177 16.23 5.06 12.59
N ARG A 178 15.47 4.10 13.10
CA ARG A 178 14.15 3.76 12.52
C ARG A 178 13.17 4.92 12.67
N VAL A 179 13.12 5.57 13.82
CA VAL A 179 12.27 6.76 14.05
C VAL A 179 12.65 7.88 13.08
N VAL A 180 13.92 8.16 12.86
CA VAL A 180 14.38 9.15 11.87
C VAL A 180 13.96 8.75 10.45
N GLY A 181 14.15 7.49 10.07
CA GLY A 181 13.75 6.99 8.75
C GLY A 181 12.25 7.15 8.50
N PHE A 182 11.41 6.73 9.45
CA PHE A 182 9.95 6.92 9.35
C PHE A 182 9.56 8.40 9.38
N GLY A 183 10.23 9.24 10.16
CA GLY A 183 10.04 10.69 10.17
C GLY A 183 10.27 11.33 8.79
N LEU A 184 11.30 10.88 8.07
CA LEU A 184 11.56 11.31 6.69
C LEU A 184 10.46 10.85 5.73
N VAL A 185 9.93 9.63 5.90
CA VAL A 185 8.80 9.15 5.10
C VAL A 185 7.55 9.98 5.36
N TRP A 186 7.24 10.28 6.62
CA TRP A 186 6.11 11.14 6.97
C TRP A 186 6.28 12.55 6.42
N CYS A 187 7.48 13.11 6.48
CA CYS A 187 7.79 14.39 5.85
C CYS A 187 7.51 14.34 4.34
N ALA A 188 7.96 13.29 3.65
CA ALA A 188 7.68 13.09 2.23
C ALA A 188 6.17 13.07 1.93
N LEU A 189 5.39 12.36 2.76
CA LEU A 189 3.94 12.28 2.61
C LEU A 189 3.23 13.63 2.83
N VAL A 190 3.65 14.38 3.84
CA VAL A 190 3.14 15.74 4.08
C VAL A 190 3.39 16.63 2.87
N LEU A 191 4.61 16.62 2.30
CA LEU A 191 4.95 17.38 1.11
C LEU A 191 4.06 17.02 -0.09
N VAL A 192 3.81 15.73 -0.34
CA VAL A 192 2.90 15.28 -1.40
C VAL A 192 1.47 15.73 -1.16
N THR A 193 1.01 15.63 0.09
CA THR A 193 -0.35 16.01 0.46
C THR A 193 -0.55 17.51 0.25
N LEU A 194 0.39 18.33 0.69
CA LEU A 194 0.36 19.79 0.50
C LEU A 194 0.34 20.17 -0.99
N ASP A 195 1.14 19.51 -1.81
CA ASP A 195 1.15 19.74 -3.26
C ASP A 195 -0.19 19.38 -3.89
N THR A 196 -0.76 18.25 -3.51
CA THR A 196 -2.04 17.76 -4.07
C THR A 196 -3.20 18.66 -3.68
N VAL A 197 -3.28 19.06 -2.41
CA VAL A 197 -4.32 19.98 -1.91
C VAL A 197 -4.17 21.36 -2.53
N GLY A 198 -2.94 21.89 -2.60
CA GLY A 198 -2.65 23.18 -3.24
C GLY A 198 -3.05 23.22 -4.70
N ALA A 199 -2.69 22.19 -5.46
CA ALA A 199 -3.08 22.06 -6.88
C ALA A 199 -4.60 21.94 -7.06
N GLY A 200 -5.28 21.24 -6.15
CA GLY A 200 -6.75 21.11 -6.14
C GLY A 200 -7.44 22.46 -5.90
N ALA A 201 -6.98 23.21 -4.89
CA ALA A 201 -7.50 24.54 -4.55
C ALA A 201 -7.32 25.54 -5.71
N GLU A 202 -6.16 25.51 -6.39
CA GLU A 202 -5.89 26.41 -7.51
C GLU A 202 -6.76 26.08 -8.73
N ARG A 203 -7.01 24.80 -9.02
CA ARG A 203 -7.96 24.38 -10.08
C ARG A 203 -9.38 24.83 -9.78
N ALA A 204 -9.87 24.66 -8.55
CA ALA A 204 -11.18 25.12 -8.12
C ALA A 204 -11.33 26.63 -8.25
N ARG A 205 -10.31 27.41 -7.85
CA ARG A 205 -10.29 28.87 -8.00
C ARG A 205 -10.34 29.31 -9.47
N ARG A 206 -9.59 28.67 -10.35
CA ARG A 206 -9.63 28.97 -11.81
C ARG A 206 -10.99 28.69 -12.43
N GLN A 207 -11.67 27.61 -11.99
CA GLN A 207 -13.03 27.31 -12.47
C GLN A 207 -14.08 28.31 -12.00
N LEU A 208 -13.93 28.87 -10.79
CA LEU A 208 -14.82 29.93 -10.29
C LEU A 208 -14.62 31.26 -11.02
N LEU A 209 -13.39 31.57 -11.42
CA LEU A 209 -13.06 32.82 -12.13
C LEU A 209 -13.41 32.76 -13.64
N ALA A 210 -13.66 31.55 -14.18
CA ALA A 210 -14.02 31.33 -15.58
C ALA A 210 -15.56 31.28 -15.82
N ARG A 211 -16.35 31.38 -14.74
CA ARG A 211 -17.82 31.51 -14.76
C ARG A 211 -18.24 32.96 -14.55
#